data_39a616003e23dfbb12ef261c4a5690e2
#
_entry.id   39a616003e23dfbb12ef261c4a5690e2
#
_cell.length_a   1.000
_cell.length_b   1.000
_cell.length_c   1.000
_cell.angle_alpha   90.00
_cell.angle_beta   90.00
_cell.angle_gamma   90.00
#
_symmetry.space_group_name_H-M   'P 1'
#
loop_
_entity.id
_entity.type
_entity.pdbx_description
1 polymer ?
#
loop_
_entity_poly.entity_id
_entity_poly.type
_entity_poly.pdbx_seq_one_letter_code
_entity_poly.pdbx_strand_id
1 'polypeptide(L)'
;MRGILNRILSVSTLLFLALAAHAEVPMTKLTITVKTQSGRPVGQAAVIVRFVKGHSVLKLGKAVRTQWELRSNQDGEALIPAIPQGQIRVQIIANGYQTYGDPIDVSETEKTIDIKLNPPQQQYTSH
;
A
#
# COMPACT_ATOMS: atom_id res chain seq x y z
N MET A 1 -42.78 -1.95 -39.51
CA MET A 1 -41.58 -2.81 -39.59
C MET A 1 -40.24 -2.09 -39.55
N ARG A 2 -40.17 -0.83 -39.92
CA ARG A 2 -38.88 -0.08 -39.89
C ARG A 2 -38.41 0.34 -38.50
N GLY A 3 -39.27 0.37 -37.47
CA GLY A 3 -38.93 0.77 -36.10
C GLY A 3 -38.27 -0.30 -35.25
N ILE A 4 -38.35 -1.55 -35.64
CA ILE A 4 -37.83 -2.68 -34.86
C ILE A 4 -36.31 -2.85 -35.08
N LEU A 5 -35.84 -2.62 -36.31
CA LEU A 5 -34.41 -2.68 -36.66
C LEU A 5 -33.57 -1.59 -35.99
N ASN A 6 -34.10 -0.39 -35.83
CA ASN A 6 -33.40 0.73 -35.17
C ASN A 6 -33.29 0.54 -33.65
N ARG A 7 -34.22 -0.19 -33.02
CA ARG A 7 -34.15 -0.46 -31.58
C ARG A 7 -33.12 -1.51 -31.22
N ILE A 8 -32.87 -2.46 -32.07
CA ILE A 8 -31.88 -3.53 -31.85
C ILE A 8 -30.46 -2.97 -31.98
N LEU A 9 -30.21 -2.05 -32.89
CA LEU A 9 -28.91 -1.40 -33.07
C LEU A 9 -28.51 -0.49 -31.91
N SER A 10 -29.47 0.19 -31.26
CA SER A 10 -29.18 1.08 -30.12
C SER A 10 -28.86 0.32 -28.83
N VAL A 11 -29.44 -0.86 -28.62
CA VAL A 11 -29.16 -1.71 -27.44
C VAL A 11 -27.75 -2.32 -27.53
N SER A 12 -27.31 -2.69 -28.73
CA SER A 12 -25.99 -3.26 -28.96
C SER A 12 -24.85 -2.26 -28.68
N THR A 13 -25.06 -0.99 -29.00
CA THR A 13 -24.06 0.07 -28.76
C THR A 13 -23.90 0.40 -27.28
N LEU A 14 -24.98 0.35 -26.50
CA LEU A 14 -24.94 0.58 -25.04
C LEU A 14 -24.20 -0.51 -24.28
N LEU A 15 -24.31 -1.76 -24.70
CA LEU A 15 -23.60 -2.89 -24.08
C LEU A 15 -22.08 -2.80 -24.27
N PHE A 16 -21.62 -2.25 -25.38
CA PHE A 16 -20.20 -2.11 -25.67
C PHE A 16 -19.52 -1.02 -24.83
N LEU A 17 -20.24 0.07 -24.51
CA LEU A 17 -19.75 1.15 -23.66
C LEU A 17 -19.64 0.73 -22.18
N ALA A 18 -20.49 -0.17 -21.69
CA ALA A 18 -20.45 -0.64 -20.31
C ALA A 18 -19.23 -1.55 -20.03
N LEU A 19 -18.71 -2.26 -21.02
CA LEU A 19 -17.54 -3.13 -20.88
C LEU A 19 -16.21 -2.36 -20.83
N ALA A 20 -16.14 -1.15 -21.37
CA ALA A 20 -14.93 -0.34 -21.38
C ALA A 20 -14.65 0.39 -20.05
N ALA A 21 -15.63 0.41 -19.11
CA ALA A 21 -15.52 1.17 -17.85
C ALA A 21 -14.93 0.38 -16.67
N HIS A 22 -14.52 -0.90 -16.85
CA HIS A 22 -14.13 -1.78 -15.75
C HIS A 22 -12.63 -2.06 -15.62
N ALA A 23 -11.77 -1.29 -16.28
CA ALA A 23 -10.32 -1.48 -16.22
C ALA A 23 -9.70 -0.66 -15.08
N GLU A 24 -10.12 -0.91 -13.83
CA GLU A 24 -9.54 -0.26 -12.66
C GLU A 24 -8.41 -1.09 -12.06
N VAL A 25 -7.36 -0.39 -11.63
CA VAL A 25 -6.23 -0.99 -10.91
C VAL A 25 -6.66 -1.25 -9.47
N PRO A 26 -6.53 -2.49 -8.96
CA PRO A 26 -6.86 -2.76 -7.56
C PRO A 26 -5.89 -2.01 -6.64
N MET A 27 -6.44 -1.31 -5.66
CA MET A 27 -5.72 -0.48 -4.71
C MET A 27 -5.98 -0.95 -3.28
N THR A 28 -5.07 -0.64 -2.39
CA THR A 28 -5.17 -0.95 -0.96
C THR A 28 -4.98 0.31 -0.13
N LYS A 29 -5.86 0.50 0.85
CA LYS A 29 -5.64 1.43 1.96
C LYS A 29 -4.84 0.71 3.04
N LEU A 30 -3.64 1.21 3.32
CA LEU A 30 -2.71 0.58 4.22
C LEU A 30 -2.55 1.41 5.49
N THR A 31 -2.70 0.76 6.65
CA THR A 31 -2.38 1.35 7.94
C THR A 31 -1.23 0.56 8.56
N ILE A 32 -0.19 1.25 8.98
CA ILE A 32 0.94 0.63 9.67
C ILE A 32 0.95 1.12 11.11
N THR A 33 0.89 0.19 12.06
CA THR A 33 1.02 0.50 13.48
C THR A 33 2.41 0.13 13.96
N VAL A 34 3.06 1.06 14.65
CA VAL A 34 4.42 0.89 15.16
C VAL A 34 4.38 0.90 16.68
N LYS A 35 4.82 -0.19 17.28
CA LYS A 35 4.79 -0.38 18.74
C LYS A 35 6.12 -0.95 19.24
N THR A 36 6.36 -0.77 20.51
CA THR A 36 7.45 -1.47 21.22
C THR A 36 7.08 -2.94 21.43
N GLN A 37 8.01 -3.75 21.90
CA GLN A 37 7.74 -5.15 22.25
C GLN A 37 6.71 -5.27 23.38
N SER A 38 6.62 -4.27 24.27
CA SER A 38 5.62 -4.22 25.34
C SER A 38 4.26 -3.68 24.89
N GLY A 39 4.11 -3.30 23.62
CA GLY A 39 2.85 -2.82 23.06
C GLY A 39 2.62 -1.32 23.16
N ARG A 40 3.61 -0.53 23.56
CA ARG A 40 3.48 0.93 23.57
C ARG A 40 3.61 1.52 22.18
N PRO A 41 2.80 2.51 21.83
CA PRO A 41 2.92 3.16 20.53
C PRO A 41 4.25 3.92 20.39
N VAL A 42 4.82 3.87 19.19
CA VAL A 42 6.03 4.63 18.84
C VAL A 42 5.64 5.74 17.87
N GLY A 43 5.64 6.97 18.37
CA GLY A 43 5.39 8.16 17.56
C GLY A 43 6.64 8.65 16.84
N GLN A 44 6.44 9.42 15.76
CA GLN A 44 7.52 10.04 14.97
C GLN A 44 8.50 9.05 14.32
N ALA A 45 8.11 7.78 14.20
CA ALA A 45 8.88 6.81 13.43
C ALA A 45 8.75 7.12 11.93
N ALA A 46 9.85 7.05 11.21
CA ALA A 46 9.82 7.16 9.75
C ALA A 46 9.35 5.83 9.17
N VAL A 47 8.19 5.85 8.53
CA VAL A 47 7.59 4.68 7.88
C VAL A 47 7.76 4.86 6.37
N ILE A 48 8.56 4.00 5.77
CA ILE A 48 8.89 4.04 4.35
C ILE A 48 8.29 2.81 3.69
N VAL A 49 7.42 3.04 2.71
CA VAL A 49 6.79 1.98 1.93
C VAL A 49 7.27 2.09 0.50
N ARG A 50 7.89 1.04 0.00
CA ARG A 50 8.39 0.97 -1.38
C ARG A 50 7.67 -0.15 -2.12
N PHE A 51 7.14 0.17 -3.29
CA PHE A 51 6.56 -0.83 -4.16
C PHE A 51 7.66 -1.62 -4.85
N VAL A 52 7.58 -2.96 -4.79
CA VAL A 52 8.60 -3.86 -5.37
C VAL A 52 8.13 -4.41 -6.70
N LYS A 53 6.93 -5.02 -6.75
CA LYS A 53 6.37 -5.56 -7.97
C LYS A 53 4.86 -5.69 -7.88
N GLY A 54 4.18 -5.57 -9.03
CA GLY A 54 2.74 -5.72 -9.15
C GLY A 54 2.30 -5.54 -10.59
N HIS A 55 1.03 -5.84 -10.86
CA HIS A 55 0.51 -5.87 -12.22
C HIS A 55 0.31 -4.51 -12.88
N SER A 56 0.32 -3.44 -12.12
CA SER A 56 -0.21 -2.16 -12.57
C SER A 56 0.85 -1.10 -12.87
N VAL A 57 2.06 -1.24 -12.34
CA VAL A 57 3.08 -0.19 -12.45
C VAL A 57 3.61 -0.10 -13.89
N LEU A 58 3.74 -1.23 -14.59
CA LEU A 58 4.27 -1.28 -15.96
C LEU A 58 3.24 -0.89 -17.02
N LYS A 59 1.94 -1.00 -16.72
CA LYS A 59 0.87 -0.75 -17.70
C LYS A 59 0.47 0.71 -17.82
N LEU A 60 0.84 1.55 -16.88
CA LEU A 60 0.41 2.94 -16.86
C LEU A 60 1.27 3.87 -17.69
N GLY A 61 2.46 3.44 -18.16
CA GLY A 61 3.33 4.23 -19.02
C GLY A 61 3.69 5.61 -18.51
N LYS A 62 3.32 5.92 -17.24
CA LYS A 62 3.57 7.18 -16.57
C LYS A 62 4.50 6.94 -15.39
N ALA A 63 5.26 7.97 -14.99
CA ALA A 63 6.04 7.93 -13.77
C ALA A 63 5.10 7.74 -12.58
N VAL A 64 4.97 6.52 -12.08
CA VAL A 64 4.15 6.19 -10.91
C VAL A 64 5.01 6.36 -9.67
N ARG A 65 4.43 6.98 -8.65
CA ARG A 65 5.09 7.08 -7.35
C ARG A 65 5.24 5.68 -6.78
N THR A 66 6.49 5.26 -6.56
CA THR A 66 6.82 3.91 -6.07
C THR A 66 7.26 3.89 -4.62
N GLN A 67 7.37 5.04 -3.98
CA GLN A 67 7.83 5.17 -2.60
C GLN A 67 6.99 6.22 -1.86
N TRP A 68 6.62 5.87 -0.62
CA TRP A 68 5.92 6.76 0.30
C TRP A 68 6.69 6.81 1.61
N GLU A 69 6.81 7.99 2.18
CA GLU A 69 7.43 8.19 3.49
C GLU A 69 6.50 9.03 4.36
N LEU A 70 6.18 8.51 5.54
CA LEU A 70 5.31 9.15 6.50
C LEU A 70 5.89 9.00 7.90
N ARG A 71 5.46 9.87 8.82
CA ARG A 71 5.78 9.74 10.23
C ARG A 71 4.58 9.16 10.97
N SER A 72 4.83 8.22 11.89
CA SER A 72 3.78 7.71 12.75
C SER A 72 3.30 8.82 13.71
N ASN A 73 2.01 8.79 14.01
CA ASN A 73 1.39 9.74 14.95
C ASN A 73 1.64 9.31 16.40
N GLN A 74 0.99 9.99 17.37
CA GLN A 74 1.13 9.68 18.78
C GLN A 74 0.62 8.29 19.15
N ASP A 75 -0.33 7.76 18.39
CA ASP A 75 -0.85 6.40 18.57
C ASP A 75 0.00 5.34 17.86
N GLY A 76 1.12 5.75 17.25
CA GLY A 76 2.00 4.86 16.51
C GLY A 76 1.48 4.48 15.15
N GLU A 77 0.48 5.18 14.61
CA GLU A 77 -0.15 4.86 13.35
C GLU A 77 0.38 5.72 12.21
N ALA A 78 0.60 5.10 11.06
CA ALA A 78 0.88 5.76 9.80
C ALA A 78 -0.16 5.32 8.77
N LEU A 79 -0.92 6.28 8.24
CA LEU A 79 -1.95 6.04 7.24
C LEU A 79 -1.33 6.26 5.86
N ILE A 80 -1.09 5.18 5.15
CA ILE A 80 -0.51 5.24 3.81
C ILE A 80 -1.64 5.53 2.81
N PRO A 81 -1.45 6.48 1.87
CA PRO A 81 -2.44 6.68 0.81
C PRO A 81 -2.66 5.41 0.01
N ALA A 82 -3.78 5.32 -0.70
CA ALA A 82 -4.09 4.16 -1.51
C ALA A 82 -2.93 3.81 -2.44
N ILE A 83 -2.46 2.57 -2.36
CA ILE A 83 -1.33 2.06 -3.14
C ILE A 83 -1.79 0.90 -4.01
N PRO A 84 -1.15 0.63 -5.14
CA PRO A 84 -1.46 -0.56 -5.94
C PRO A 84 -1.19 -1.84 -5.15
N GLN A 85 -2.02 -2.85 -5.37
CA GLN A 85 -1.81 -4.17 -4.79
C GLN A 85 -0.60 -4.85 -5.40
N GLY A 86 0.11 -5.63 -4.60
CA GLY A 86 1.32 -6.33 -4.99
C GLY A 86 2.28 -6.51 -3.83
N GLN A 87 3.54 -6.75 -4.13
CA GLN A 87 4.57 -6.87 -3.11
C GLN A 87 5.17 -5.49 -2.80
N ILE A 88 5.19 -5.15 -1.52
CA ILE A 88 5.79 -3.93 -1.01
C ILE A 88 6.92 -4.27 -0.04
N ARG A 89 7.80 -3.32 0.18
CA ARG A 89 8.80 -3.37 1.25
C ARG A 89 8.50 -2.26 2.25
N VAL A 90 8.37 -2.65 3.50
CA VAL A 90 8.14 -1.70 4.60
C VAL A 90 9.42 -1.58 5.40
N GLN A 91 9.87 -0.35 5.58
CA GLN A 91 11.02 -0.02 6.40
C GLN A 91 10.61 0.99 7.46
N ILE A 92 11.03 0.76 8.70
CA ILE A 92 10.72 1.67 9.82
C ILE A 92 12.02 2.05 10.51
N ILE A 93 12.24 3.36 10.63
CA ILE A 93 13.40 3.93 11.30
C ILE A 93 12.89 4.79 12.46
N ALA A 94 13.29 4.44 13.68
CA ALA A 94 12.93 5.17 14.87
C ALA A 94 14.14 5.26 15.80
N ASN A 95 14.32 6.42 16.43
CA ASN A 95 15.41 6.64 17.38
C ASN A 95 15.27 5.69 18.58
N GLY A 96 16.35 5.02 18.93
CA GLY A 96 16.38 4.10 20.06
C GLY A 96 15.87 2.71 19.76
N TYR A 97 15.66 2.37 18.48
CA TYR A 97 15.19 1.05 18.06
C TYR A 97 16.01 0.54 16.89
N GLN A 98 16.03 -0.78 16.71
CA GLN A 98 16.59 -1.38 15.51
C GLN A 98 15.71 -1.03 14.31
N THR A 99 16.32 -0.79 13.17
CA THR A 99 15.59 -0.56 11.92
C THR A 99 14.86 -1.84 11.52
N TYR A 100 13.57 -1.69 11.24
CA TYR A 100 12.75 -2.79 10.71
C TYR A 100 12.76 -2.72 9.18
N GLY A 101 12.80 -3.87 8.53
CA GLY A 101 12.66 -3.95 7.08
C GLY A 101 12.21 -5.34 6.65
N ASP A 102 11.07 -5.43 5.95
CA ASP A 102 10.51 -6.70 5.54
C ASP A 102 9.65 -6.53 4.28
N PRO A 103 9.67 -7.49 3.35
CA PRO A 103 8.72 -7.52 2.24
C PRO A 103 7.36 -8.04 2.73
N ILE A 104 6.29 -7.48 2.19
CA ILE A 104 4.92 -7.82 2.55
C ILE A 104 4.08 -7.87 1.27
N ASP A 105 3.27 -8.91 1.13
CA ASP A 105 2.30 -9.01 0.05
C ASP A 105 0.99 -8.35 0.46
N VAL A 106 0.48 -7.48 -0.41
CA VAL A 106 -0.75 -6.72 -0.19
C VAL A 106 -1.73 -7.05 -1.30
N SER A 107 -2.85 -7.67 -0.93
CA SER A 107 -3.87 -8.11 -1.88
C SER A 107 -5.29 -7.72 -1.44
N GLU A 108 -5.45 -7.12 -0.27
CA GLU A 108 -6.75 -6.73 0.27
C GLU A 108 -7.05 -5.27 -0.05
N THR A 109 -8.33 -4.90 -0.04
CA THR A 109 -8.77 -3.50 -0.22
C THR A 109 -8.32 -2.62 0.94
N GLU A 110 -8.29 -3.16 2.15
CA GLU A 110 -7.79 -2.52 3.36
C GLU A 110 -6.91 -3.50 4.12
N LYS A 111 -5.77 -3.01 4.60
CA LYS A 111 -4.85 -3.84 5.39
C LYS A 111 -4.23 -3.03 6.50
N THR A 112 -4.17 -3.62 7.69
CA THR A 112 -3.43 -3.11 8.83
C THR A 112 -2.25 -4.02 9.10
N ILE A 113 -1.06 -3.44 9.21
CA ILE A 113 0.17 -4.17 9.52
C ILE A 113 0.66 -3.69 10.88
N ASP A 114 0.71 -4.60 11.86
CA ASP A 114 1.22 -4.32 13.19
C ASP A 114 2.70 -4.69 13.25
N ILE A 115 3.55 -3.72 13.57
CA ILE A 115 4.99 -3.90 13.65
C ILE A 115 5.47 -3.57 15.06
N LYS A 116 6.20 -4.51 15.65
CA LYS A 116 6.86 -4.32 16.94
C LYS A 116 8.36 -4.13 16.71
N LEU A 117 8.87 -3.00 17.16
CA LEU A 117 10.29 -2.68 17.04
C LEU A 117 11.09 -3.33 18.15
N ASN A 118 12.27 -3.77 17.79
CA ASN A 118 13.24 -4.32 18.74
C ASN A 118 14.07 -3.20 19.35
N PRO A 119 14.46 -3.31 20.64
CA PRO A 119 15.41 -2.39 21.24
C PRO A 119 16.77 -2.49 20.55
N PRO A 120 17.63 -1.46 20.68
CA PRO A 120 18.95 -1.51 20.07
C PRO A 120 19.77 -2.68 20.62
N GLN A 121 20.59 -3.26 19.76
CA GLN A 121 21.50 -4.32 20.18
C GLN A 121 22.58 -3.73 21.10
N GLN A 122 22.86 -4.44 22.17
CA GLN A 122 23.99 -4.09 23.03
C GLN A 122 25.28 -4.28 22.25
N GLN A 123 26.07 -3.23 22.19
CA GLN A 123 27.40 -3.34 21.62
C GLN A 123 28.39 -3.72 22.72
N TYR A 124 29.00 -4.87 22.56
CA TYR A 124 30.09 -5.29 23.44
C TYR A 124 31.39 -4.84 22.81
N THR A 125 32.11 -3.95 23.51
CA THR A 125 33.50 -3.66 23.14
C THR A 125 34.38 -4.69 23.83
N SER A 126 35.02 -5.53 23.04
CA SER A 126 36.04 -6.43 23.55
C SER A 126 37.38 -5.67 23.65
N HIS A 127 37.94 -5.62 24.82
CA HIS A 127 39.28 -5.05 25.07
C HIS A 127 40.26 -6.15 25.40
#